data_96578de8147e023d8dc0034960028b4f
#
_entry.id   96578de8147e023d8dc0034960028b4f
#
_cell.length_a   1.000
_cell.length_b   1.000
_cell.length_c   1.000
_cell.angle_alpha   90.00
_cell.angle_beta   90.00
_cell.angle_gamma   90.00
#
_symmetry.space_group_name_H-M   'P 1'
#
loop_
_entity.id
_entity.type
_entity.pdbx_description
1 polymer ?
#
loop_
_entity_poly.entity_id
_entity_poly.type
_entity_poly.pdbx_seq_one_letter_code
_entity_poly.pdbx_strand_id
1 'polypeptide(L)'
;MPIVSNSPACIECGNALRNKASRKRGTCSNACELNRFERNERDGAKKHTCPACGCNFWTNRKKKYCCQRCANSTIAQRRPVDRGGFGHRLKSAISLGAEDVLSLLREESKIAESGCWEFDCPPSLIYPSVAIDGKMVKVHRISLEAKIGAPLGVQAAHHMCANTRCVNPEHLQPVTYRENTAEMLARNSYIRRIRELEDVIRSIDPTSPVLDRVPMAGV
;
A
#
# COMPACT_ATOMS: atom_id res chain seq x y z
N MET A 1 24.54 -20.94 -40.49
CA MET A 1 23.97 -21.18 -39.17
C MET A 1 22.52 -20.79 -39.19
N PRO A 2 21.55 -21.71 -38.94
CA PRO A 2 20.14 -21.32 -38.94
C PRO A 2 19.83 -20.46 -37.72
N ILE A 3 19.23 -19.31 -37.94
CA ILE A 3 18.73 -18.39 -36.92
C ILE A 3 17.56 -19.12 -36.23
N VAL A 4 17.77 -19.61 -35.03
CA VAL A 4 16.70 -20.18 -34.18
C VAL A 4 15.83 -19.01 -33.74
N SER A 5 14.67 -18.86 -34.40
CA SER A 5 13.66 -17.87 -34.00
C SER A 5 13.08 -18.28 -32.66
N ASN A 6 13.40 -17.53 -31.63
CA ASN A 6 12.93 -17.70 -30.25
C ASN A 6 11.46 -17.21 -30.11
N SER A 7 10.59 -17.70 -31.00
CA SER A 7 9.15 -17.39 -30.94
C SER A 7 8.50 -18.25 -29.85
N PRO A 8 7.71 -17.68 -28.94
CA PRO A 8 7.02 -18.48 -27.92
C PRO A 8 6.11 -19.51 -28.58
N ALA A 9 6.19 -20.76 -28.11
CA ALA A 9 5.47 -21.90 -28.62
C ALA A 9 4.15 -22.13 -27.86
N CYS A 10 3.18 -22.73 -28.55
CA CYS A 10 1.92 -23.16 -27.94
C CYS A 10 2.20 -24.29 -26.95
N ILE A 11 1.71 -24.16 -25.73
CA ILE A 11 1.91 -25.14 -24.65
C ILE A 11 1.22 -26.48 -24.91
N GLU A 12 0.27 -26.53 -25.86
CA GLU A 12 -0.47 -27.76 -26.19
C GLU A 12 0.12 -28.51 -27.38
N CYS A 13 0.49 -27.82 -28.46
CA CYS A 13 0.92 -28.44 -29.70
C CYS A 13 2.32 -28.04 -30.18
N GLY A 14 3.01 -27.16 -29.47
CA GLY A 14 4.36 -26.71 -29.83
C GLY A 14 4.42 -25.68 -30.98
N ASN A 15 3.31 -25.40 -31.66
CA ASN A 15 3.31 -24.45 -32.80
C ASN A 15 3.62 -23.01 -32.35
N ALA A 16 4.33 -22.25 -33.19
CA ALA A 16 4.69 -20.88 -32.89
C ALA A 16 3.44 -19.97 -32.71
N LEU A 17 3.47 -19.13 -31.66
CA LEU A 17 2.41 -18.17 -31.35
C LEU A 17 2.61 -16.91 -32.17
N ARG A 18 1.85 -16.74 -33.26
CA ARG A 18 2.06 -15.72 -34.31
C ARG A 18 1.57 -14.32 -33.93
N ASN A 19 0.59 -14.19 -33.05
CA ASN A 19 -0.01 -12.89 -32.70
C ASN A 19 0.01 -12.63 -31.20
N LYS A 20 -0.22 -11.34 -30.81
CA LYS A 20 -0.20 -10.89 -29.43
C LYS A 20 -1.28 -11.59 -28.57
N ALA A 21 -2.43 -11.92 -29.15
CA ALA A 21 -3.54 -12.60 -28.46
C ALA A 21 -3.20 -14.05 -28.15
N SER A 22 -2.61 -14.81 -29.10
CA SER A 22 -2.18 -16.19 -28.89
C SER A 22 -1.01 -16.28 -27.89
N ARG A 23 -0.07 -15.33 -27.93
CA ARG A 23 1.02 -15.23 -26.94
C ARG A 23 0.49 -15.00 -25.52
N LYS A 24 -0.55 -14.16 -25.38
CA LYS A 24 -1.18 -13.88 -24.09
C LYS A 24 -1.95 -15.09 -23.54
N ARG A 25 -2.56 -15.92 -24.40
CA ARG A 25 -3.27 -17.13 -24.01
C ARG A 25 -2.34 -18.33 -23.80
N GLY A 26 -1.18 -18.33 -24.44
CA GLY A 26 -0.24 -19.45 -24.45
C GLY A 26 -0.67 -20.60 -25.36
N THR A 27 -1.72 -20.41 -26.18
CA THR A 27 -2.28 -21.40 -27.11
C THR A 27 -2.46 -20.79 -28.49
N CYS A 28 -2.22 -21.58 -29.56
CA CYS A 28 -2.27 -21.11 -30.93
C CYS A 28 -3.69 -21.05 -31.52
N SER A 29 -4.63 -21.83 -30.98
CA SER A 29 -6.00 -21.97 -31.47
C SER A 29 -6.98 -22.25 -30.33
N ASN A 30 -8.28 -22.12 -30.62
CA ASN A 30 -9.36 -22.48 -29.70
C ASN A 30 -9.37 -23.99 -29.40
N ALA A 31 -8.99 -24.83 -30.38
CA ALA A 31 -8.85 -26.28 -30.16
C ALA A 31 -7.77 -26.60 -29.11
N CYS A 32 -6.61 -25.94 -29.19
CA CYS A 32 -5.56 -26.09 -28.16
C CYS A 32 -5.99 -25.56 -26.81
N GLU A 33 -6.82 -24.53 -26.78
CA GLU A 33 -7.39 -23.99 -25.54
C GLU A 33 -8.39 -24.97 -24.90
N LEU A 34 -9.24 -25.62 -25.71
CA LEU A 34 -10.15 -26.68 -25.26
C LEU A 34 -9.39 -27.90 -24.73
N ASN A 35 -8.38 -28.40 -25.46
CA ASN A 35 -7.54 -29.50 -25.00
C ASN A 35 -6.85 -29.21 -23.67
N ARG A 36 -6.42 -27.98 -23.47
CA ARG A 36 -5.87 -27.51 -22.19
C ARG A 36 -6.91 -27.54 -21.07
N PHE A 37 -8.14 -27.15 -21.36
CA PHE A 37 -9.23 -27.24 -20.38
C PHE A 37 -9.55 -28.67 -20.00
N GLU A 38 -9.64 -29.60 -20.97
CA GLU A 38 -9.87 -31.02 -20.72
C GLU A 38 -8.75 -31.69 -19.94
N ARG A 39 -7.48 -31.28 -20.18
CA ARG A 39 -6.33 -31.75 -19.40
C ARG A 39 -6.40 -31.27 -17.95
N ASN A 40 -6.70 -29.99 -17.74
CA ASN A 40 -6.86 -29.41 -16.39
C ASN A 40 -8.00 -30.08 -15.61
N GLU A 41 -9.05 -30.55 -16.30
CA GLU A 41 -10.13 -31.33 -15.70
C GLU A 41 -9.63 -32.69 -15.21
N ARG A 42 -8.81 -33.39 -16.02
CA ARG A 42 -8.17 -34.64 -15.65
C ARG A 42 -7.19 -34.52 -14.48
N ASP A 43 -6.52 -33.36 -14.36
CA ASP A 43 -5.56 -33.07 -13.29
C ASP A 43 -6.23 -32.57 -11.99
N GLY A 44 -7.54 -32.77 -11.82
CA GLY A 44 -8.30 -32.41 -10.61
C GLY A 44 -8.61 -30.92 -10.47
N ALA A 45 -8.43 -30.13 -11.53
CA ALA A 45 -8.88 -28.75 -11.56
C ALA A 45 -10.42 -28.69 -11.56
N LYS A 46 -10.98 -27.81 -10.73
CA LYS A 46 -12.44 -27.57 -10.66
C LYS A 46 -12.84 -26.45 -11.61
N LYS A 47 -14.00 -26.61 -12.24
CA LYS A 47 -14.62 -25.60 -13.06
C LYS A 47 -15.25 -24.51 -12.18
N HIS A 48 -14.94 -23.26 -12.50
CA HIS A 48 -15.50 -22.09 -11.82
C HIS A 48 -16.06 -21.12 -12.84
N THR A 49 -17.13 -20.43 -12.46
CA THR A 49 -17.65 -19.30 -13.25
C THR A 49 -17.15 -18.00 -12.65
N CYS A 50 -16.54 -17.16 -13.47
CA CYS A 50 -16.04 -15.86 -13.05
C CYS A 50 -17.20 -14.91 -12.72
N PRO A 51 -17.31 -14.38 -11.49
CA PRO A 51 -18.42 -13.51 -11.12
C PRO A 51 -18.37 -12.12 -11.78
N ALA A 52 -17.25 -11.76 -12.40
CA ALA A 52 -17.09 -10.48 -13.04
C ALA A 52 -17.44 -10.47 -14.54
N CYS A 53 -17.22 -11.57 -15.26
CA CYS A 53 -17.45 -11.64 -16.71
C CYS A 53 -18.25 -12.86 -17.14
N GLY A 54 -18.68 -13.72 -16.22
CA GLY A 54 -19.47 -14.92 -16.53
C GLY A 54 -18.70 -16.05 -17.22
N CYS A 55 -17.44 -15.86 -17.62
CA CYS A 55 -16.70 -16.90 -18.29
C CYS A 55 -16.33 -18.07 -17.34
N ASN A 56 -16.35 -19.28 -17.89
CA ASN A 56 -15.88 -20.46 -17.17
C ASN A 56 -14.36 -20.56 -17.24
N PHE A 57 -13.72 -20.95 -16.14
CA PHE A 57 -12.28 -21.20 -16.07
C PHE A 57 -11.98 -22.38 -15.14
N TRP A 58 -10.87 -23.05 -15.38
CA TRP A 58 -10.45 -24.21 -14.60
C TRP A 58 -9.29 -23.82 -13.68
N THR A 59 -9.32 -24.27 -12.44
CA THR A 59 -8.23 -24.04 -11.49
C THR A 59 -8.24 -25.05 -10.37
N ASN A 60 -7.06 -25.49 -9.95
CA ASN A 60 -6.81 -26.26 -8.74
C ASN A 60 -6.45 -25.37 -7.53
N ARG A 61 -6.44 -24.03 -7.71
CA ARG A 61 -6.15 -23.07 -6.67
C ARG A 61 -7.43 -22.35 -6.23
N LYS A 62 -7.45 -21.76 -5.04
CA LYS A 62 -8.56 -20.91 -4.54
C LYS A 62 -8.63 -19.58 -5.31
N LYS A 63 -8.93 -19.63 -6.60
CA LYS A 63 -9.14 -18.45 -7.45
C LYS A 63 -10.63 -18.18 -7.61
N LYS A 64 -11.04 -16.93 -7.40
CA LYS A 64 -12.43 -16.47 -7.57
C LYS A 64 -12.68 -15.89 -8.96
N TYR A 65 -11.67 -15.34 -9.63
CA TYR A 65 -11.76 -14.65 -10.90
C TYR A 65 -10.88 -15.31 -11.95
N CYS A 66 -11.32 -15.29 -13.21
CA CYS A 66 -10.58 -15.91 -14.32
C CYS A 66 -9.24 -15.24 -14.64
N CYS A 67 -9.14 -13.92 -14.38
CA CYS A 67 -7.93 -13.14 -14.63
C CYS A 67 -7.83 -11.93 -13.69
N GLN A 68 -6.67 -11.30 -13.64
CA GLN A 68 -6.41 -10.11 -12.81
C GLN A 68 -7.32 -8.92 -13.18
N ARG A 69 -7.65 -8.75 -14.46
CA ARG A 69 -8.56 -7.68 -14.91
C ARG A 69 -9.94 -7.84 -14.28
N CYS A 70 -10.48 -9.06 -14.23
CA CYS A 70 -11.76 -9.35 -13.59
C CYS A 70 -11.71 -9.16 -12.08
N ALA A 71 -10.61 -9.54 -11.43
CA ALA A 71 -10.40 -9.25 -10.02
C ALA A 71 -10.38 -7.75 -9.74
N ASN A 72 -9.66 -6.99 -10.54
CA ASN A 72 -9.55 -5.54 -10.39
C ASN A 72 -10.88 -4.81 -10.69
N SER A 73 -11.66 -5.25 -11.67
CA SER A 73 -12.97 -4.63 -12.00
C SER A 73 -13.96 -4.75 -10.84
N THR A 74 -13.99 -5.88 -10.14
CA THR A 74 -14.87 -6.07 -8.98
C THR A 74 -14.36 -5.34 -7.73
N ILE A 75 -13.05 -5.15 -7.58
CA ILE A 75 -12.48 -4.31 -6.52
C ILE A 75 -12.84 -2.84 -6.77
N ALA A 76 -12.76 -2.38 -8.01
CA ALA A 76 -13.17 -1.02 -8.40
C ALA A 76 -14.67 -0.77 -8.18
N GLN A 77 -15.52 -1.79 -8.42
CA GLN A 77 -16.97 -1.70 -8.16
C GLN A 77 -17.31 -1.77 -6.66
N ARG A 78 -16.47 -2.41 -5.84
CA ARG A 78 -16.66 -2.51 -4.38
C ARG A 78 -16.12 -1.32 -3.60
N ARG A 79 -15.25 -0.52 -4.21
CA ARG A 79 -14.94 0.78 -3.64
C ARG A 79 -16.09 1.70 -4.00
N PRO A 80 -16.96 2.10 -3.06
CA PRO A 80 -17.84 3.21 -3.32
C PRO A 80 -16.94 4.32 -3.84
N VAL A 81 -17.27 4.91 -4.99
CA VAL A 81 -16.77 6.23 -5.33
C VAL A 81 -17.38 7.09 -4.24
N ASP A 82 -16.58 7.38 -3.23
CA ASP A 82 -16.98 8.19 -2.11
C ASP A 82 -17.22 9.61 -2.65
N ARG A 83 -18.45 9.84 -3.11
CA ARG A 83 -18.92 11.13 -3.66
C ARG A 83 -19.15 12.15 -2.54
N GLY A 84 -18.33 12.17 -1.54
CA GLY A 84 -18.43 13.03 -0.38
C GLY A 84 -17.48 12.64 0.74
N GLY A 85 -16.64 11.64 0.54
CA GLY A 85 -15.67 11.21 1.51
C GLY A 85 -14.53 12.17 1.75
N PHE A 86 -13.72 11.80 2.71
CA PHE A 86 -12.62 12.66 3.18
C PHE A 86 -11.73 13.17 2.03
N GLY A 87 -11.41 12.33 1.03
CA GLY A 87 -10.60 12.74 -0.13
C GLY A 87 -11.23 13.87 -0.95
N HIS A 88 -12.55 13.84 -1.12
CA HIS A 88 -13.27 14.91 -1.82
C HIS A 88 -13.30 16.19 -0.98
N ARG A 89 -13.58 16.07 0.33
CA ARG A 89 -13.56 17.23 1.26
C ARG A 89 -12.17 17.85 1.34
N LEU A 90 -11.12 17.02 1.43
CA LEU A 90 -9.74 17.49 1.46
C LEU A 90 -9.34 18.18 0.15
N LYS A 91 -9.78 17.67 -1.00
CA LYS A 91 -9.58 18.35 -2.29
C LYS A 91 -10.25 19.73 -2.33
N SER A 92 -11.48 19.82 -1.83
CA SER A 92 -12.19 21.09 -1.73
C SER A 92 -11.48 22.05 -0.79
N ALA A 93 -11.04 21.60 0.38
CA ALA A 93 -10.28 22.39 1.34
C ALA A 93 -8.95 22.92 0.74
N ILE A 94 -8.24 22.09 -0.02
CA ILE A 94 -7.01 22.51 -0.73
C ILE A 94 -7.30 23.65 -1.71
N SER A 95 -8.48 23.65 -2.35
CA SER A 95 -8.87 24.73 -3.27
C SER A 95 -9.28 26.02 -2.58
N LEU A 96 -9.70 25.95 -1.30
CA LEU A 96 -10.09 27.10 -0.48
C LEU A 96 -8.86 27.76 0.17
N GLY A 97 -7.96 26.97 0.73
CA GLY A 97 -6.72 27.47 1.31
C GLY A 97 -6.12 26.61 2.41
N ALA A 98 -5.00 27.08 2.94
CA ALA A 98 -4.23 26.36 3.96
C ALA A 98 -5.02 26.19 5.27
N GLU A 99 -5.74 27.23 5.70
CA GLU A 99 -6.53 27.21 6.93
C GLU A 99 -7.67 26.19 6.87
N ASP A 100 -8.36 26.09 5.73
CA ASP A 100 -9.42 25.10 5.51
C ASP A 100 -8.87 23.67 5.56
N VAL A 101 -7.69 23.45 4.98
CA VAL A 101 -7.01 22.15 5.06
C VAL A 101 -6.69 21.78 6.50
N LEU A 102 -6.08 22.69 7.27
CA LEU A 102 -5.68 22.42 8.65
C LEU A 102 -6.87 22.27 9.58
N SER A 103 -7.93 23.05 9.39
CA SER A 103 -9.19 22.92 10.12
C SER A 103 -9.82 21.55 9.89
N LEU A 104 -9.96 21.15 8.62
CA LEU A 104 -10.50 19.84 8.25
C LEU A 104 -9.67 18.68 8.84
N LEU A 105 -8.33 18.76 8.76
CA LEU A 105 -7.46 17.72 9.29
C LEU A 105 -7.56 17.59 10.82
N ARG A 106 -7.71 18.72 11.51
CA ARG A 106 -7.89 18.75 12.96
C ARG A 106 -9.24 18.15 13.38
N GLU A 107 -10.31 18.49 12.67
CA GLU A 107 -11.66 17.96 12.92
C GLU A 107 -11.75 16.44 12.71
N GLU A 108 -11.05 15.92 11.69
CA GLU A 108 -11.04 14.49 11.35
C GLU A 108 -10.02 13.68 12.17
N SER A 109 -9.31 14.29 13.10
CA SER A 109 -8.28 13.66 13.91
C SER A 109 -8.68 13.59 15.38
N LYS A 110 -8.25 12.51 16.05
CA LYS A 110 -8.28 12.43 17.51
C LYS A 110 -7.07 13.17 18.08
N ILE A 111 -7.32 14.12 18.96
CA ILE A 111 -6.23 14.82 19.63
C ILE A 111 -5.76 14.01 20.83
N ALA A 112 -4.50 13.58 20.80
CA ALA A 112 -3.84 12.87 21.88
C ALA A 112 -3.30 13.85 22.94
N GLU A 113 -3.05 13.37 24.17
CA GLU A 113 -2.44 14.17 25.25
C GLU A 113 -1.07 14.75 24.86
N SER A 114 -0.33 14.06 23.99
CA SER A 114 0.92 14.53 23.40
C SER A 114 0.78 15.68 22.39
N GLY A 115 -0.44 16.15 22.12
CA GLY A 115 -0.74 17.15 21.08
C GLY A 115 -0.76 16.57 19.67
N CYS A 116 -0.55 15.28 19.48
CA CYS A 116 -0.67 14.64 18.16
C CYS A 116 -2.12 14.67 17.66
N TRP A 117 -2.30 15.01 16.39
CA TRP A 117 -3.56 14.82 15.68
C TRP A 117 -3.53 13.45 15.01
N GLU A 118 -4.07 12.45 15.68
CA GLU A 118 -4.06 11.08 15.20
C GLU A 118 -5.18 10.86 14.19
N PHE A 119 -4.78 10.74 12.94
CA PHE A 119 -5.69 10.50 11.84
C PHE A 119 -6.04 9.02 11.76
N ASP A 120 -7.35 8.70 11.70
CA ASP A 120 -7.79 7.31 11.57
C ASP A 120 -7.48 6.75 10.18
N CYS A 121 -6.79 5.62 10.17
CA CYS A 121 -6.47 4.90 8.95
C CYS A 121 -6.38 3.38 9.22
N PRO A 122 -6.63 2.54 8.20
CA PRO A 122 -6.52 1.10 8.35
C PRO A 122 -5.18 0.67 8.95
N PRO A 123 -5.14 -0.34 9.83
CA PRO A 123 -3.90 -0.83 10.46
C PRO A 123 -2.83 -1.29 9.47
N SER A 124 -3.24 -1.65 8.25
CA SER A 124 -2.33 -2.02 7.17
C SER A 124 -1.52 -0.85 6.58
N LEU A 125 -1.89 0.40 6.90
CA LEU A 125 -1.20 1.59 6.45
C LEU A 125 -0.32 2.13 7.57
N ILE A 126 0.97 2.25 7.31
CA ILE A 126 1.93 2.88 8.23
C ILE A 126 1.65 4.40 8.32
N TYR A 127 1.33 5.01 7.19
CA TYR A 127 1.03 6.45 7.09
C TYR A 127 -0.39 6.67 6.60
N PRO A 128 -1.17 7.58 7.20
CA PRO A 128 -2.45 8.01 6.66
C PRO A 128 -2.32 8.44 5.20
N SER A 129 -3.16 7.86 4.36
CA SER A 129 -3.14 8.12 2.92
C SER A 129 -4.56 8.16 2.39
N VAL A 130 -4.83 9.09 1.51
CA VAL A 130 -6.14 9.32 0.91
C VAL A 130 -6.03 9.39 -0.61
N ALA A 131 -7.08 8.97 -1.31
CA ALA A 131 -7.14 9.09 -2.76
C ALA A 131 -7.72 10.48 -3.14
N ILE A 132 -6.94 11.27 -3.88
CA ILE A 132 -7.37 12.51 -4.51
C ILE A 132 -7.15 12.36 -6.02
N ASP A 133 -8.18 12.53 -6.82
CA ASP A 133 -8.15 12.37 -8.29
C ASP A 133 -7.49 11.04 -8.74
N GLY A 134 -7.78 9.95 -8.02
CA GLY A 134 -7.24 8.62 -8.32
C GLY A 134 -5.78 8.40 -7.90
N LYS A 135 -5.12 9.37 -7.31
CA LYS A 135 -3.76 9.27 -6.77
C LYS A 135 -3.79 9.16 -5.25
N MET A 136 -2.99 8.24 -4.70
CA MET A 136 -2.80 8.15 -3.25
C MET A 136 -1.83 9.22 -2.78
N VAL A 137 -2.29 10.09 -1.90
CA VAL A 137 -1.48 11.15 -1.28
C VAL A 137 -1.35 10.92 0.23
N LYS A 138 -0.23 11.31 0.79
CA LYS A 138 0.04 11.20 2.23
C LYS A 138 -0.55 12.42 2.96
N VAL A 139 -1.42 12.18 3.94
CA VAL A 139 -2.15 13.23 4.63
C VAL A 139 -1.22 14.18 5.39
N HIS A 140 -0.22 13.64 6.12
CA HIS A 140 0.78 14.44 6.84
C HIS A 140 1.59 15.35 5.91
N ARG A 141 1.83 14.93 4.65
CA ARG A 141 2.50 15.77 3.67
C ARG A 141 1.65 16.98 3.29
N ILE A 142 0.35 16.77 3.05
CA ILE A 142 -0.59 17.84 2.75
C ILE A 142 -0.68 18.83 3.93
N SER A 143 -0.72 18.30 5.16
CA SER A 143 -0.73 19.12 6.37
C SER A 143 0.50 20.05 6.44
N LEU A 144 1.69 19.52 6.19
CA LEU A 144 2.92 20.29 6.21
C LEU A 144 2.99 21.29 5.05
N GLU A 145 2.57 20.89 3.85
CA GLU A 145 2.48 21.79 2.68
C GLU A 145 1.51 22.96 2.93
N ALA A 146 0.39 22.70 3.60
CA ALA A 146 -0.55 23.75 4.02
C ALA A 146 0.09 24.71 5.02
N LYS A 147 0.81 24.20 6.04
CA LYS A 147 1.53 25.04 7.01
C LYS A 147 2.57 25.95 6.36
N ILE A 148 3.35 25.40 5.43
CA ILE A 148 4.45 26.11 4.77
C ILE A 148 3.92 27.08 3.69
N GLY A 149 2.74 26.83 3.16
CA GLY A 149 2.17 27.56 2.03
C GLY A 149 2.82 27.26 0.68
N ALA A 150 3.59 26.15 0.60
CA ALA A 150 4.31 25.73 -0.60
C ALA A 150 4.43 24.21 -0.69
N PRO A 151 4.49 23.63 -1.90
CA PRO A 151 4.72 22.20 -2.07
C PRO A 151 6.12 21.80 -1.61
N LEU A 152 6.23 20.66 -0.92
CA LEU A 152 7.49 20.12 -0.43
C LEU A 152 8.45 19.65 -1.55
N GLY A 153 7.95 19.49 -2.77
CA GLY A 153 8.77 18.99 -3.88
C GLY A 153 9.44 17.66 -3.56
N VAL A 154 10.78 17.63 -3.58
CA VAL A 154 11.60 16.44 -3.29
C VAL A 154 11.87 16.22 -1.79
N GLN A 155 11.37 17.08 -0.91
CA GLN A 155 11.56 16.90 0.53
C GLN A 155 10.58 15.90 1.11
N ALA A 156 10.97 15.25 2.20
CA ALA A 156 10.10 14.42 3.02
C ALA A 156 9.44 15.25 4.13
N ALA A 157 8.21 14.88 4.48
CA ALA A 157 7.58 15.37 5.71
C ALA A 157 7.96 14.41 6.85
N HIS A 158 8.81 14.87 7.75
CA HIS A 158 9.33 14.10 8.87
C HIS A 158 8.53 14.36 10.14
N HIS A 159 8.21 13.28 10.88
CA HIS A 159 7.49 13.37 12.16
C HIS A 159 8.49 13.55 13.33
N MET A 160 8.55 14.74 13.90
CA MET A 160 9.35 15.00 15.10
C MET A 160 8.81 14.22 16.32
N CYS A 161 7.51 13.96 16.36
CA CYS A 161 6.85 13.22 17.45
C CYS A 161 6.94 11.68 17.34
N ALA A 162 7.65 11.15 16.35
CA ALA A 162 7.76 9.72 16.03
C ALA A 162 6.43 8.97 15.79
N ASN A 163 5.27 9.64 15.85
CA ASN A 163 3.96 9.06 15.59
C ASN A 163 3.61 9.18 14.09
N THR A 164 3.68 8.09 13.35
CA THR A 164 3.42 8.06 11.90
C THR A 164 1.96 8.34 11.51
N ARG A 165 1.03 8.31 12.48
CA ARG A 165 -0.38 8.66 12.28
C ARG A 165 -0.68 10.13 12.55
N CYS A 166 0.28 10.87 13.11
CA CYS A 166 0.12 12.27 13.40
C CYS A 166 0.08 13.10 12.12
N VAL A 167 -0.92 13.97 12.03
CA VAL A 167 -1.07 14.96 10.94
C VAL A 167 -0.99 16.40 11.46
N ASN A 168 -0.61 16.59 12.74
CA ASN A 168 -0.41 17.91 13.31
C ASN A 168 0.77 18.62 12.61
N PRO A 169 0.56 19.76 11.94
CA PRO A 169 1.61 20.45 11.22
C PRO A 169 2.75 20.95 12.12
N GLU A 170 2.49 21.16 13.43
CA GLU A 170 3.52 21.56 14.39
C GLU A 170 4.48 20.42 14.76
N HIS A 171 4.06 19.15 14.51
CA HIS A 171 4.86 17.95 14.74
C HIS A 171 5.58 17.47 13.47
N LEU A 172 5.51 18.25 12.39
CA LEU A 172 6.08 17.92 11.09
C LEU A 172 7.12 18.95 10.67
N GLN A 173 8.19 18.47 10.05
CA GLN A 173 9.21 19.33 9.46
C GLN A 173 9.63 18.86 8.08
N PRO A 174 9.99 19.77 7.16
CA PRO A 174 10.55 19.41 5.87
C PRO A 174 12.02 19.00 6.07
N VAL A 175 12.39 17.81 5.58
CA VAL A 175 13.76 17.31 5.60
C VAL A 175 14.13 16.73 4.25
N THR A 176 15.42 16.64 3.94
CA THR A 176 15.88 15.87 2.79
C THR A 176 15.67 14.38 3.01
N TYR A 177 15.52 13.60 1.94
CA TYR A 177 15.43 12.13 2.06
C TYR A 177 16.68 11.55 2.73
N ARG A 178 17.85 12.16 2.55
CA ARG A 178 19.09 11.73 3.19
C ARG A 178 19.02 11.89 4.71
N GLU A 179 18.60 13.05 5.19
CA GLU A 179 18.42 13.33 6.62
C GLU A 179 17.37 12.42 7.24
N ASN A 180 16.21 12.28 6.58
CA ASN A 180 15.14 11.39 7.05
C ASN A 180 15.62 9.93 7.16
N THR A 181 16.42 9.47 6.20
CA THR A 181 16.98 8.10 6.22
C THR A 181 18.04 7.96 7.30
N ALA A 182 18.93 8.95 7.46
CA ALA A 182 19.97 8.93 8.48
C ALA A 182 19.36 8.88 9.90
N GLU A 183 18.33 9.68 10.17
CA GLU A 183 17.61 9.69 11.45
C GLU A 183 16.92 8.35 11.71
N MET A 184 16.24 7.78 10.70
CA MET A 184 15.61 6.47 10.81
C MET A 184 16.64 5.37 11.15
N LEU A 185 17.80 5.38 10.51
CA LEU A 185 18.87 4.41 10.78
C LEU A 185 19.45 4.58 12.18
N ALA A 186 19.68 5.82 12.62
CA ALA A 186 20.14 6.13 13.97
C ALA A 186 19.14 5.65 15.02
N ARG A 187 17.86 5.96 14.86
CA ARG A 187 16.77 5.51 15.74
C ARG A 187 16.72 3.97 15.82
N ASN A 188 16.79 3.28 14.70
CA ASN A 188 16.79 1.82 14.68
C ASN A 188 18.01 1.23 15.39
N SER A 189 19.18 1.88 15.28
CA SER A 189 20.39 1.48 16.02
C SER A 189 20.21 1.64 17.52
N TYR A 190 19.64 2.77 17.98
CA TYR A 190 19.35 2.99 19.40
C TYR A 190 18.32 1.98 19.94
N ILE A 191 17.23 1.73 19.20
CA ILE A 191 16.21 0.75 19.60
C ILE A 191 16.83 -0.64 19.74
N ARG A 192 17.70 -1.03 18.81
CA ARG A 192 18.42 -2.32 18.90
C ARG A 192 19.29 -2.35 20.16
N ARG A 193 20.04 -1.29 20.42
CA ARG A 193 20.92 -1.21 21.59
C ARG A 193 20.12 -1.24 22.90
N ILE A 194 18.99 -0.55 22.96
CA ILE A 194 18.10 -0.59 24.12
C ILE A 194 17.62 -2.03 24.38
N ARG A 195 17.15 -2.74 23.35
CA ARG A 195 16.71 -4.13 23.49
C ARG A 195 17.82 -5.06 23.99
N GLU A 196 19.04 -4.91 23.45
CA GLU A 196 20.20 -5.67 23.92
C GLU A 196 20.47 -5.42 25.42
N LEU A 197 20.36 -4.17 25.88
CA LEU A 197 20.54 -3.81 27.28
C LEU A 197 19.41 -4.34 28.17
N GLU A 198 18.16 -4.24 27.72
CA GLU A 198 16.99 -4.80 28.40
C GLU A 198 17.12 -6.33 28.55
N ASP A 199 17.62 -7.04 27.54
CA ASP A 199 17.84 -8.49 27.58
C ASP A 199 18.92 -8.84 28.60
N VAL A 200 20.00 -8.06 28.72
CA VAL A 200 21.02 -8.22 29.73
C VAL A 200 20.45 -7.96 31.13
N ILE A 201 19.70 -6.88 31.31
CA ILE A 201 19.06 -6.57 32.61
C ILE A 201 18.11 -7.71 32.98
N ARG A 202 17.28 -8.19 32.06
CA ARG A 202 16.34 -9.30 32.31
C ARG A 202 17.03 -10.59 32.69
N SER A 203 18.26 -10.81 32.23
CA SER A 203 19.07 -11.97 32.60
C SER A 203 19.67 -11.87 34.02
N ILE A 204 19.92 -10.64 34.49
CA ILE A 204 20.52 -10.37 35.81
C ILE A 204 19.42 -10.19 36.88
N ASP A 205 18.43 -9.36 36.58
CA ASP A 205 17.29 -9.04 37.46
C ASP A 205 16.00 -8.96 36.65
N PRO A 206 15.26 -10.09 36.50
CA PRO A 206 14.00 -10.12 35.73
C PRO A 206 12.90 -9.20 36.30
N THR A 207 13.04 -8.79 37.57
CA THR A 207 12.06 -7.95 38.27
C THR A 207 12.44 -6.48 38.34
N SER A 208 13.49 -6.11 37.63
CA SER A 208 13.99 -4.74 37.60
C SER A 208 12.93 -3.73 37.12
N PRO A 209 12.60 -2.70 37.93
CA PRO A 209 11.60 -1.69 37.53
C PRO A 209 12.00 -0.87 36.30
N VAL A 210 13.24 -0.97 35.84
CA VAL A 210 13.71 -0.35 34.60
C VAL A 210 13.05 -1.00 33.39
N LEU A 211 12.70 -2.30 33.47
CA LEU A 211 12.05 -3.03 32.37
C LEU A 211 10.59 -2.63 32.16
N ASP A 212 9.93 -2.08 33.19
CA ASP A 212 8.52 -1.65 33.12
C ASP A 212 8.36 -0.21 32.61
N ARG A 213 9.47 0.50 32.43
CA ARG A 213 9.41 1.87 31.89
C ARG A 213 9.09 1.85 30.41
N VAL A 214 7.87 2.26 30.06
CA VAL A 214 7.52 2.57 28.68
C VAL A 214 8.46 3.69 28.19
N PRO A 215 9.18 3.50 27.08
CA PRO A 215 9.96 4.60 26.52
C PRO A 215 9.06 5.80 26.30
N MET A 216 9.41 6.94 26.90
CA MET A 216 8.68 8.19 26.65
C MET A 216 8.72 8.46 25.15
N ALA A 217 7.58 8.35 24.49
CA ALA A 217 7.43 8.72 23.10
C ALA A 217 7.66 10.24 23.02
N GLY A 218 8.77 10.65 22.42
CA GLY A 218 9.05 12.06 22.14
C GLY A 218 10.16 12.69 22.98
N VAL A 219 11.38 12.32 22.74
CA VAL A 219 12.56 13.21 22.86
C VAL A 219 13.25 13.27 21.51
#